data_5b69c9bf8036adcd61e597eae849f152
#
_entry.id   5b69c9bf8036adcd61e597eae849f152
#
_cell.length_a   1.000
_cell.length_b   1.000
_cell.length_c   1.000
_cell.angle_alpha   90.00
_cell.angle_beta   90.00
_cell.angle_gamma   90.00
#
_symmetry.space_group_name_H-M   'P 1'
#
loop_
_entity.id
_entity.type
_entity.pdbx_description
1 polymer ?
#
loop_
_entity_poly.entity_id
_entity_poly.type
_entity_poly.pdbx_seq_one_letter_code
_entity_poly.pdbx_strand_id
1 'polypeptide(L)'
;MRRTLYLKLILAYIIYGIFGFIMVTTFASSMTLEHLKREKAEHLYEEATLIANTYATDLYNNQVSLDSVQKQLDALDTYLGATIWIINPSGRFILDSSQPINIDEERTVENFDSTITLGSYYTTGDFFGSFNEEMLSVYAPITTDFTVKGYVVIHISMKSLQESREALLSISYLLLILLFLLSLIILLFFTEFVYLPIKKITEATEHYAAGDMDYELSVDSDDELGYQAAVLSYMAHRVATAEDDQKKFVANVSHDFRSPLTSIRGYLEAMIDGTIPPEMHEKYLKVVLNETDRLTKLTNGLLSLNNLSTKGMILEKSIFDINTIIKNVVESFEGTLHRKKISIDLVLTGEELLVEADLDKIQQVLYNLLDNAIKFSYQDSVIKIETTEKKNKVFVSVKDSGIGIPKDSLKLIWDRFYKTDLSRGKDKKGTGLGLAITKEIIKAHQENINVISTEGVGTEFIFSLPVFDDDEM
;
A
#
# COMPACT_ATOMS: atom_id res chain seq x y z
N MET A 1 12.12 14.34 19.42
CA MET A 1 11.89 12.88 19.28
C MET A 1 10.68 12.66 18.40
N ARG A 2 10.82 12.15 17.19
CA ARG A 2 9.65 11.77 16.35
C ARG A 2 8.93 10.64 17.08
N ARG A 3 7.65 10.85 17.43
CA ARG A 3 6.81 9.81 18.04
C ARG A 3 6.62 8.72 16.99
N THR A 4 7.34 7.62 17.15
CA THR A 4 7.23 6.48 16.22
C THR A 4 5.82 5.90 16.28
N LEU A 5 5.35 5.33 15.18
CA LEU A 5 4.05 4.63 15.10
C LEU A 5 3.92 3.59 16.23
N TYR A 6 5.02 2.90 16.52
CA TYR A 6 5.11 1.91 17.59
C TYR A 6 4.81 2.47 18.98
N LEU A 7 5.37 3.64 19.32
CA LEU A 7 5.09 4.29 20.61
C LEU A 7 3.62 4.70 20.74
N LYS A 8 3.02 5.18 19.66
CA LYS A 8 1.57 5.52 19.65
C LYS A 8 0.70 4.29 19.87
N LEU A 9 1.07 3.16 19.26
CA LEU A 9 0.35 1.90 19.41
C LEU A 9 0.45 1.36 20.83
N ILE A 10 1.65 1.34 21.44
CA ILE A 10 1.86 0.93 22.84
C ILE A 10 1.03 1.83 23.77
N LEU A 11 1.05 3.14 23.55
CA LEU A 11 0.28 4.08 24.38
C LEU A 11 -1.24 3.80 24.26
N ALA A 12 -1.73 3.57 23.04
CA ALA A 12 -3.14 3.22 22.84
C ALA A 12 -3.51 1.90 23.52
N TYR A 13 -2.62 0.91 23.49
CA TYR A 13 -2.81 -0.37 24.15
C TYR A 13 -2.88 -0.23 25.68
N ILE A 14 -1.99 0.57 26.28
CA ILE A 14 -2.01 0.86 27.73
C ILE A 14 -3.31 1.58 28.11
N ILE A 15 -3.72 2.60 27.34
CA ILE A 15 -4.97 3.34 27.57
C ILE A 15 -6.17 2.39 27.53
N TYR A 16 -6.21 1.47 26.56
CA TYR A 16 -7.27 0.46 26.45
C TYR A 16 -7.35 -0.43 27.70
N GLY A 17 -6.20 -0.92 28.20
CA GLY A 17 -6.16 -1.72 29.42
C GLY A 17 -6.64 -0.96 30.66
N ILE A 18 -6.20 0.29 30.85
CA ILE A 18 -6.64 1.15 31.95
C ILE A 18 -8.14 1.44 31.86
N PHE A 19 -8.63 1.77 30.68
CA PHE A 19 -10.05 2.05 30.46
C PHE A 19 -10.90 0.81 30.76
N GLY A 20 -10.51 -0.36 30.31
CA GLY A 20 -11.19 -1.62 30.62
C GLY A 20 -11.25 -1.90 32.12
N PHE A 21 -10.14 -1.68 32.84
CA PHE A 21 -10.11 -1.83 34.28
C PHE A 21 -11.06 -0.84 35.00
N ILE A 22 -11.03 0.43 34.63
CA ILE A 22 -11.93 1.45 35.18
C ILE A 22 -13.39 1.08 34.93
N MET A 23 -13.70 0.61 33.72
CA MET A 23 -15.07 0.23 33.35
C MET A 23 -15.60 -0.93 34.20
N VAL A 24 -14.79 -1.95 34.45
CA VAL A 24 -15.19 -3.08 35.30
C VAL A 24 -15.31 -2.66 36.78
N THR A 25 -14.36 -1.90 37.29
CA THR A 25 -14.36 -1.51 38.71
C THR A 25 -15.46 -0.53 39.08
N THR A 26 -15.89 0.33 38.16
CA THR A 26 -16.93 1.34 38.43
C THR A 26 -18.31 0.90 37.92
N PHE A 27 -18.42 0.75 36.59
CA PHE A 27 -19.72 0.53 35.96
C PHE A 27 -20.27 -0.88 36.20
N ALA A 28 -19.45 -1.92 35.91
CA ALA A 28 -19.91 -3.31 36.13
C ALA A 28 -20.18 -3.59 37.59
N SER A 29 -19.35 -3.06 38.51
CA SER A 29 -19.54 -3.19 39.94
C SER A 29 -20.88 -2.57 40.42
N SER A 30 -21.20 -1.36 39.96
CA SER A 30 -22.46 -0.68 40.31
C SER A 30 -23.66 -1.43 39.73
N MET A 31 -23.62 -1.83 38.47
CA MET A 31 -24.70 -2.58 37.84
C MET A 31 -24.95 -3.94 38.50
N THR A 32 -23.85 -4.65 38.84
CA THR A 32 -23.99 -5.95 39.51
C THR A 32 -24.64 -5.82 40.87
N LEU A 33 -24.27 -4.81 41.67
CA LEU A 33 -24.90 -4.60 42.98
C LEU A 33 -26.37 -4.27 42.87
N GLU A 34 -26.76 -3.37 41.95
CA GLU A 34 -28.17 -3.01 41.76
C GLU A 34 -29.01 -4.21 41.24
N HIS A 35 -28.42 -5.03 40.39
CA HIS A 35 -29.06 -6.26 39.92
C HIS A 35 -29.27 -7.27 41.05
N LEU A 36 -28.22 -7.52 41.85
CA LEU A 36 -28.32 -8.40 43.02
C LEU A 36 -29.33 -7.91 44.07
N LYS A 37 -29.36 -6.61 44.33
CA LYS A 37 -30.39 -6.02 45.23
C LYS A 37 -31.79 -6.31 44.73
N ARG A 38 -32.05 -6.03 43.44
CA ARG A 38 -33.41 -6.21 42.89
C ARG A 38 -33.82 -7.68 42.88
N GLU A 39 -32.97 -8.56 42.42
CA GLU A 39 -33.23 -10.00 42.37
C GLU A 39 -33.48 -10.56 43.76
N LYS A 40 -32.66 -10.18 44.74
CA LYS A 40 -32.80 -10.65 46.10
C LYS A 40 -34.05 -10.05 46.77
N ALA A 41 -34.34 -8.78 46.52
CA ALA A 41 -35.56 -8.12 47.05
C ALA A 41 -36.83 -8.77 46.49
N GLU A 42 -36.88 -9.11 45.23
CA GLU A 42 -38.00 -9.80 44.57
C GLU A 42 -38.24 -11.17 45.20
N HIS A 43 -37.21 -11.97 45.36
CA HIS A 43 -37.29 -13.29 46.01
C HIS A 43 -37.73 -13.18 47.46
N LEU A 44 -37.19 -12.24 48.26
CA LEU A 44 -37.58 -12.04 49.64
C LEU A 44 -39.02 -11.49 49.77
N TYR A 45 -39.49 -10.72 48.75
CA TYR A 45 -40.90 -10.25 48.75
C TYR A 45 -41.87 -11.40 48.50
N GLU A 46 -41.53 -12.33 47.63
CA GLU A 46 -42.34 -13.55 47.45
C GLU A 46 -42.43 -14.35 48.75
N GLU A 47 -41.33 -14.54 49.46
CA GLU A 47 -41.28 -15.24 50.74
C GLU A 47 -42.04 -14.45 51.85
N ALA A 48 -41.85 -13.13 51.92
CA ALA A 48 -42.59 -12.28 52.87
C ALA A 48 -44.10 -12.34 52.64
N THR A 49 -44.50 -12.37 51.35
CA THR A 49 -45.91 -12.48 50.96
C THR A 49 -46.50 -13.87 51.34
N LEU A 50 -45.72 -14.93 51.16
CA LEU A 50 -46.09 -16.27 51.56
C LEU A 50 -46.30 -16.35 53.09
N ILE A 51 -45.35 -15.83 53.87
CA ILE A 51 -45.46 -15.75 55.35
C ILE A 51 -46.65 -14.93 55.76
N ALA A 52 -46.85 -13.77 55.11
CA ALA A 52 -48.01 -12.89 55.46
C ALA A 52 -49.38 -13.57 55.22
N ASN A 53 -49.49 -14.29 54.08
CA ASN A 53 -50.79 -14.91 53.71
C ASN A 53 -51.07 -16.26 54.40
N THR A 54 -50.00 -16.90 54.92
CA THR A 54 -50.16 -18.21 55.61
C THR A 54 -49.99 -18.05 57.11
N TYR A 55 -48.78 -18.06 57.62
CA TYR A 55 -48.48 -18.10 59.05
C TYR A 55 -48.97 -16.88 59.86
N ALA A 56 -48.75 -15.70 59.27
CA ALA A 56 -49.15 -14.47 59.97
C ALA A 56 -50.68 -14.26 59.99
N THR A 57 -51.34 -14.62 58.88
CA THR A 57 -52.82 -14.55 58.81
C THR A 57 -53.45 -15.55 59.76
N ASP A 58 -52.96 -16.78 59.88
CA ASP A 58 -53.43 -17.80 60.80
C ASP A 58 -53.21 -17.39 62.28
N LEU A 59 -52.12 -16.68 62.56
CA LEU A 59 -51.83 -16.11 63.87
C LEU A 59 -52.86 -15.08 64.26
N TYR A 60 -53.24 -14.12 63.42
CA TYR A 60 -54.24 -13.08 63.67
C TYR A 60 -55.63 -13.66 63.75
N ASN A 61 -55.92 -14.79 63.13
CA ASN A 61 -57.18 -15.48 63.21
C ASN A 61 -57.26 -16.44 64.42
N ASN A 62 -56.27 -16.42 65.35
CA ASN A 62 -56.12 -17.33 66.47
C ASN A 62 -56.18 -18.84 66.15
N GLN A 63 -55.76 -19.20 64.96
CA GLN A 63 -55.74 -20.62 64.51
C GLN A 63 -54.44 -21.32 64.89
N VAL A 64 -53.36 -20.54 65.15
CA VAL A 64 -52.00 -21.08 65.46
C VAL A 64 -51.44 -20.33 66.68
N SER A 65 -50.62 -20.99 67.50
CA SER A 65 -49.93 -20.35 68.62
C SER A 65 -48.71 -19.56 68.18
N LEU A 66 -48.39 -18.49 68.94
CA LEU A 66 -47.15 -17.68 68.71
C LEU A 66 -45.91 -18.57 68.66
N ASP A 67 -45.78 -19.56 69.53
CA ASP A 67 -44.67 -20.51 69.64
C ASP A 67 -44.50 -21.35 68.37
N SER A 68 -45.61 -21.70 67.73
CA SER A 68 -45.59 -22.45 66.46
C SER A 68 -45.09 -21.63 65.27
N VAL A 69 -45.58 -20.36 65.22
CA VAL A 69 -45.11 -19.43 64.13
C VAL A 69 -43.63 -19.06 64.32
N GLN A 70 -43.21 -18.82 65.60
CA GLN A 70 -41.82 -18.55 65.91
C GLN A 70 -40.91 -19.63 65.40
N LYS A 71 -41.18 -20.92 65.69
CA LYS A 71 -40.37 -22.03 65.17
C LYS A 71 -40.32 -22.13 63.69
N GLN A 72 -41.40 -21.74 62.99
CA GLN A 72 -41.38 -21.70 61.51
C GLN A 72 -40.54 -20.51 61.00
N LEU A 73 -40.61 -19.36 61.61
CA LEU A 73 -39.79 -18.18 61.27
C LEU A 73 -38.31 -18.46 61.54
N ASP A 74 -37.96 -19.13 62.68
CA ASP A 74 -36.57 -19.50 62.99
C ASP A 74 -35.97 -20.45 61.93
N ALA A 75 -36.79 -21.39 61.44
CA ALA A 75 -36.39 -22.28 60.38
C ALA A 75 -36.20 -21.55 59.06
N LEU A 76 -37.07 -20.60 58.72
CA LEU A 76 -36.94 -19.74 57.51
C LEU A 76 -35.80 -18.74 57.62
N ASP A 77 -35.57 -18.15 58.80
CA ASP A 77 -34.39 -17.30 59.08
C ASP A 77 -33.09 -18.06 58.76
N THR A 78 -32.94 -19.25 59.32
CA THR A 78 -31.76 -20.12 59.04
C THR A 78 -31.62 -20.49 57.56
N TYR A 79 -32.75 -20.77 56.88
CA TYR A 79 -32.74 -21.14 55.46
C TYR A 79 -32.42 -19.95 54.55
N LEU A 80 -33.02 -18.79 54.83
CA LEU A 80 -32.83 -17.57 54.02
C LEU A 80 -31.56 -16.80 54.39
N GLY A 81 -31.01 -17.06 55.59
CA GLY A 81 -29.93 -16.24 56.18
C GLY A 81 -30.39 -14.80 56.41
N ALA A 82 -31.64 -14.64 56.87
CA ALA A 82 -32.37 -13.35 56.95
C ALA A 82 -33.13 -13.24 58.25
N THR A 83 -33.13 -12.09 58.88
CA THR A 83 -33.94 -11.81 60.07
C THR A 83 -35.38 -11.51 59.63
N ILE A 84 -36.38 -12.18 60.26
CA ILE A 84 -37.77 -12.06 59.89
C ILE A 84 -38.55 -11.47 61.05
N TRP A 85 -39.22 -10.33 60.85
CA TRP A 85 -40.05 -9.69 61.81
C TRP A 85 -41.53 -9.71 61.40
N ILE A 86 -42.43 -9.89 62.39
CA ILE A 86 -43.81 -9.57 62.24
C ILE A 86 -44.11 -8.38 63.16
N ILE A 87 -44.49 -7.27 62.52
CA ILE A 87 -44.78 -6.02 63.23
C ILE A 87 -46.22 -5.55 62.98
N ASN A 88 -46.84 -4.85 63.92
CA ASN A 88 -48.14 -4.23 63.75
C ASN A 88 -48.03 -2.88 62.98
N PRO A 89 -49.12 -2.23 62.54
CA PRO A 89 -49.05 -0.99 61.78
C PRO A 89 -48.37 0.20 62.50
N SER A 90 -48.24 0.14 63.85
CA SER A 90 -47.53 1.15 64.67
C SER A 90 -46.07 0.79 64.92
N GLY A 91 -45.54 -0.28 64.29
CA GLY A 91 -44.12 -0.69 64.42
C GLY A 91 -43.84 -1.54 65.68
N ARG A 92 -44.85 -1.94 66.47
CA ARG A 92 -44.62 -2.84 67.59
C ARG A 92 -44.35 -4.26 67.11
N PHE A 93 -43.31 -4.89 67.68
CA PHE A 93 -42.98 -6.28 67.41
C PHE A 93 -44.02 -7.24 67.92
N ILE A 94 -44.44 -8.18 67.10
CA ILE A 94 -45.25 -9.33 67.44
C ILE A 94 -44.35 -10.57 67.53
N LEU A 95 -43.48 -10.76 66.55
CA LEU A 95 -42.48 -11.82 66.50
C LEU A 95 -41.18 -11.30 65.88
N ASP A 96 -40.04 -11.86 66.34
CA ASP A 96 -38.71 -11.60 65.85
C ASP A 96 -38.00 -12.95 65.79
N SER A 97 -37.62 -13.39 64.58
CA SER A 97 -36.94 -14.68 64.37
C SER A 97 -35.57 -14.75 65.07
N SER A 98 -34.93 -13.63 65.30
CA SER A 98 -33.60 -13.60 65.93
C SER A 98 -33.63 -13.66 67.48
N GLN A 99 -34.81 -13.58 68.10
CA GLN A 99 -34.91 -13.54 69.55
C GLN A 99 -36.09 -14.38 70.05
N PRO A 100 -35.97 -15.02 71.24
CA PRO A 100 -37.09 -15.75 71.85
C PRO A 100 -38.20 -14.82 72.22
N ILE A 101 -39.40 -15.36 72.20
CA ILE A 101 -40.63 -14.61 72.61
C ILE A 101 -40.50 -14.11 74.04
N ASN A 102 -40.52 -12.80 74.26
CA ASN A 102 -40.57 -12.17 75.56
C ASN A 102 -41.83 -11.31 75.60
N ILE A 103 -42.88 -11.79 76.27
CA ILE A 103 -44.21 -11.14 76.33
C ILE A 103 -44.21 -9.85 77.24
N ASP A 104 -43.21 -9.76 78.13
CA ASP A 104 -43.14 -8.64 79.09
C ASP A 104 -42.37 -7.43 78.51
N GLU A 105 -41.78 -7.52 77.38
CA GLU A 105 -40.93 -6.46 76.74
C GLU A 105 -41.64 -5.87 75.51
N GLU A 106 -42.17 -4.66 75.62
CA GLU A 106 -42.74 -3.95 74.48
C GLU A 106 -41.68 -3.29 73.67
N ARG A 107 -41.18 -4.03 72.60
CA ARG A 107 -40.26 -3.51 71.59
C ARG A 107 -41.04 -2.87 70.46
N THR A 108 -40.63 -1.68 70.06
CA THR A 108 -41.16 -0.97 68.88
C THR A 108 -40.05 -0.47 67.98
N VAL A 109 -40.30 -0.46 66.69
CA VAL A 109 -39.45 0.23 65.74
C VAL A 109 -39.73 1.72 65.81
N GLU A 110 -38.78 2.52 66.31
CA GLU A 110 -38.93 3.96 66.44
C GLU A 110 -39.20 4.64 65.08
N ASN A 111 -40.21 5.54 65.08
CA ASN A 111 -40.58 6.29 63.87
C ASN A 111 -40.98 5.41 62.67
N PHE A 112 -41.47 4.17 62.92
CA PHE A 112 -41.93 3.32 61.82
C PHE A 112 -43.03 3.98 61.01
N ASP A 113 -42.84 4.16 59.75
CA ASP A 113 -43.83 4.69 58.81
C ASP A 113 -43.91 3.78 57.58
N SER A 114 -44.97 3.07 57.40
CA SER A 114 -45.28 2.17 56.32
C SER A 114 -45.42 2.88 54.97
N THR A 115 -45.50 4.22 54.94
CA THR A 115 -45.72 5.03 53.76
C THR A 115 -44.35 5.48 53.15
N ILE A 116 -43.25 5.33 53.87
CA ILE A 116 -41.90 5.75 53.44
C ILE A 116 -41.43 5.05 52.14
N THR A 117 -42.03 3.94 51.84
CA THR A 117 -41.65 3.15 50.68
C THR A 117 -42.07 3.72 49.33
N LEU A 118 -42.92 4.75 49.34
CA LEU A 118 -43.42 5.41 48.12
C LEU A 118 -43.84 4.40 46.99
N GLY A 119 -44.39 3.25 47.40
CA GLY A 119 -44.81 2.20 46.49
C GLY A 119 -43.72 1.16 46.11
N SER A 120 -42.52 1.24 46.70
CA SER A 120 -41.51 0.17 46.62
C SER A 120 -41.83 -0.88 47.70
N TYR A 121 -41.59 -2.14 47.41
CA TYR A 121 -41.74 -3.25 48.37
C TYR A 121 -40.46 -3.51 49.17
N TYR A 122 -39.36 -2.73 48.94
CA TYR A 122 -38.12 -2.82 49.70
C TYR A 122 -37.48 -1.48 49.95
N THR A 123 -36.63 -1.42 50.94
CA THR A 123 -35.76 -0.28 51.27
C THR A 123 -34.37 -0.75 51.63
N THR A 124 -33.36 0.13 51.49
CA THR A 124 -31.98 -0.10 51.94
C THR A 124 -31.59 0.93 52.97
N GLY A 125 -30.93 0.53 54.04
CA GLY A 125 -30.50 1.38 55.13
C GLY A 125 -30.54 0.67 56.48
N ASP A 126 -30.54 1.42 57.58
CA ASP A 126 -30.51 0.92 58.95
C ASP A 126 -31.91 0.49 59.49
N PHE A 127 -32.93 0.50 58.63
CA PHE A 127 -34.33 0.25 58.94
C PHE A 127 -34.81 0.98 60.21
N PHE A 128 -34.99 2.30 60.08
CA PHE A 128 -35.42 3.19 61.17
C PHE A 128 -34.50 3.15 62.41
N GLY A 129 -33.19 3.04 62.22
CA GLY A 129 -32.19 2.96 63.29
C GLY A 129 -32.20 1.63 64.06
N SER A 130 -32.87 0.59 63.56
CA SER A 130 -32.97 -0.70 64.23
C SER A 130 -31.76 -1.56 64.12
N PHE A 131 -30.90 -1.30 63.06
CA PHE A 131 -29.68 -2.03 62.78
C PHE A 131 -28.45 -1.11 62.78
N ASN A 132 -27.31 -1.62 63.21
CA ASN A 132 -26.05 -0.91 63.19
C ASN A 132 -25.30 -1.01 61.81
N GLU A 133 -25.90 -1.72 60.85
CA GLU A 133 -25.36 -1.92 59.50
C GLU A 133 -26.46 -1.69 58.45
N GLU A 134 -26.04 -1.48 57.23
CA GLU A 134 -27.00 -1.38 56.12
C GLU A 134 -27.67 -2.74 55.84
N MET A 135 -28.98 -2.72 55.83
CA MET A 135 -29.81 -3.86 55.54
C MET A 135 -30.59 -3.63 54.24
N LEU A 136 -30.85 -4.68 53.49
CA LEU A 136 -31.94 -4.73 52.51
C LEU A 136 -33.18 -5.25 53.24
N SER A 137 -34.19 -4.42 53.38
CA SER A 137 -35.41 -4.74 54.14
C SER A 137 -36.59 -4.78 53.18
N VAL A 138 -37.26 -5.92 53.14
CA VAL A 138 -38.44 -6.18 52.30
C VAL A 138 -39.64 -6.38 53.18
N TYR A 139 -40.78 -5.82 52.82
CA TYR A 139 -42.00 -5.93 53.64
C TYR A 139 -43.23 -6.22 52.81
N ALA A 140 -44.03 -7.15 53.31
CA ALA A 140 -45.32 -7.52 52.77
C ALA A 140 -46.45 -7.25 53.82
N PRO A 141 -47.60 -6.65 53.43
CA PRO A 141 -48.70 -6.39 54.33
C PRO A 141 -49.43 -7.68 54.72
N ILE A 142 -49.78 -7.82 55.98
CA ILE A 142 -50.67 -8.87 56.49
C ILE A 142 -52.10 -8.29 56.46
N THR A 143 -52.95 -8.84 55.61
CA THR A 143 -54.27 -8.32 55.35
C THR A 143 -55.31 -9.36 55.78
N THR A 144 -56.16 -8.97 56.72
CA THR A 144 -57.38 -9.75 57.14
C THR A 144 -58.58 -8.83 57.14
N ASP A 145 -59.72 -9.31 56.70
CA ASP A 145 -61.00 -8.55 56.67
C ASP A 145 -60.84 -7.18 55.95
N PHE A 146 -60.12 -7.15 54.82
CA PHE A 146 -59.83 -5.93 54.02
C PHE A 146 -59.11 -4.83 54.81
N THR A 147 -58.44 -5.17 55.92
CA THR A 147 -57.65 -4.22 56.72
C THR A 147 -56.23 -4.74 56.90
N VAL A 148 -55.23 -3.83 56.85
CA VAL A 148 -53.83 -4.18 57.13
C VAL A 148 -53.72 -4.30 58.68
N LYS A 149 -53.36 -5.50 59.13
CA LYS A 149 -53.16 -5.80 60.56
C LYS A 149 -51.70 -5.70 61.00
N GLY A 150 -50.77 -5.76 60.05
CA GLY A 150 -49.34 -5.72 60.30
C GLY A 150 -48.50 -5.90 59.00
N TYR A 151 -47.27 -6.06 59.21
CA TYR A 151 -46.27 -6.30 58.10
C TYR A 151 -45.40 -7.45 58.50
N VAL A 152 -45.06 -8.30 57.51
CA VAL A 152 -43.92 -9.21 57.55
C VAL A 152 -42.75 -8.43 56.97
N VAL A 153 -41.65 -8.31 57.67
CA VAL A 153 -40.42 -7.65 57.20
C VAL A 153 -39.29 -8.65 57.26
N ILE A 154 -38.60 -8.80 56.13
CA ILE A 154 -37.43 -9.67 56.00
C ILE A 154 -36.22 -8.79 55.76
N HIS A 155 -35.20 -8.95 56.59
CA HIS A 155 -33.96 -8.19 56.55
C HIS A 155 -32.78 -9.08 56.21
N ILE A 156 -31.95 -8.65 55.24
CA ILE A 156 -30.67 -9.25 54.97
C ILE A 156 -29.57 -8.17 55.01
N SER A 157 -28.39 -8.56 55.49
CA SER A 157 -27.25 -7.65 55.52
C SER A 157 -26.80 -7.29 54.09
N MET A 158 -26.62 -6.01 53.80
CA MET A 158 -26.01 -5.52 52.57
C MET A 158 -24.59 -6.04 52.37
N LYS A 159 -23.92 -6.40 53.48
CA LYS A 159 -22.57 -7.00 53.41
C LYS A 159 -22.58 -8.34 52.67
N SER A 160 -23.58 -9.19 52.87
CA SER A 160 -23.72 -10.48 52.16
C SER A 160 -23.90 -10.29 50.64
N LEU A 161 -24.63 -9.23 50.23
CA LEU A 161 -24.78 -8.84 48.83
C LEU A 161 -23.46 -8.28 48.26
N GLN A 162 -22.72 -7.50 49.06
CA GLN A 162 -21.39 -7.01 48.66
C GLN A 162 -20.39 -8.16 48.50
N GLU A 163 -20.36 -9.15 49.36
CA GLU A 163 -19.52 -10.35 49.24
C GLU A 163 -19.87 -11.15 47.97
N SER A 164 -21.19 -11.31 47.71
CA SER A 164 -21.63 -11.94 46.42
C SER A 164 -21.21 -11.15 45.20
N ARG A 165 -21.32 -9.80 45.24
CA ARG A 165 -20.81 -8.92 44.18
C ARG A 165 -19.30 -9.10 43.96
N GLU A 166 -18.50 -9.12 45.04
CA GLU A 166 -17.03 -9.27 44.96
C GLU A 166 -16.66 -10.64 44.37
N ALA A 167 -17.38 -11.69 44.72
CA ALA A 167 -17.19 -13.01 44.11
C ALA A 167 -17.44 -12.99 42.59
N LEU A 168 -18.51 -12.35 42.13
CA LEU A 168 -18.78 -12.20 40.68
C LEU A 168 -17.78 -11.31 39.99
N LEU A 169 -17.36 -10.20 40.65
CA LEU A 169 -16.36 -9.29 40.09
C LEU A 169 -15.00 -9.94 39.97
N SER A 170 -14.63 -10.83 40.92
CA SER A 170 -13.34 -11.57 40.85
C SER A 170 -13.23 -12.39 39.57
N ILE A 171 -14.34 -13.02 39.13
CA ILE A 171 -14.39 -13.73 37.83
C ILE A 171 -14.22 -12.75 36.68
N SER A 172 -14.87 -11.58 36.73
CA SER A 172 -14.76 -10.53 35.71
C SER A 172 -13.32 -9.99 35.61
N TYR A 173 -12.62 -9.80 36.71
CA TYR A 173 -11.21 -9.41 36.72
C TYR A 173 -10.30 -10.47 36.11
N LEU A 174 -10.55 -11.75 36.42
CA LEU A 174 -9.80 -12.86 35.83
C LEU A 174 -9.96 -12.88 34.31
N LEU A 175 -11.21 -12.74 33.83
CA LEU A 175 -11.51 -12.66 32.39
C LEU A 175 -10.86 -11.44 31.74
N LEU A 176 -10.88 -10.27 32.39
CA LEU A 176 -10.24 -9.06 31.91
C LEU A 176 -8.71 -9.27 31.72
N ILE A 177 -8.06 -9.87 32.71
CA ILE A 177 -6.62 -10.18 32.66
C ILE A 177 -6.35 -11.15 31.51
N LEU A 178 -7.17 -12.19 31.36
CA LEU A 178 -7.00 -13.16 30.27
C LEU A 178 -7.15 -12.51 28.90
N LEU A 179 -8.16 -11.67 28.70
CA LEU A 179 -8.39 -10.92 27.47
C LEU A 179 -7.23 -9.94 27.20
N PHE A 180 -6.73 -9.27 28.24
CA PHE A 180 -5.57 -8.38 28.11
C PHE A 180 -4.31 -9.14 27.67
N LEU A 181 -4.05 -10.31 28.25
CA LEU A 181 -2.94 -11.17 27.82
C LEU A 181 -3.11 -11.69 26.40
N LEU A 182 -4.33 -12.07 26.03
CA LEU A 182 -4.63 -12.51 24.66
C LEU A 182 -4.40 -11.37 23.67
N SER A 183 -4.79 -10.14 24.01
CA SER A 183 -4.58 -8.96 23.16
C SER A 183 -3.09 -8.61 23.00
N LEU A 184 -2.22 -9.03 23.91
CA LEU A 184 -0.76 -8.89 23.77
C LEU A 184 -0.23 -9.69 22.56
N ILE A 185 -0.82 -10.85 22.27
CA ILE A 185 -0.46 -11.65 21.09
C ILE A 185 -0.72 -10.86 19.81
N ILE A 186 -1.82 -10.13 19.75
CA ILE A 186 -2.15 -9.26 18.60
C ILE A 186 -1.10 -8.15 18.45
N LEU A 187 -0.63 -7.56 19.57
CA LEU A 187 0.42 -6.55 19.56
C LEU A 187 1.74 -7.10 19.03
N LEU A 188 2.12 -8.32 19.44
CA LEU A 188 3.32 -9.00 18.94
C LEU A 188 3.22 -9.30 17.45
N PHE A 189 2.07 -9.85 17.01
CA PHE A 189 1.81 -10.10 15.60
C PHE A 189 1.90 -8.81 14.76
N PHE A 190 1.28 -7.73 15.21
CA PHE A 190 1.35 -6.44 14.52
C PHE A 190 2.79 -5.92 14.44
N THR A 191 3.58 -6.12 15.50
CA THR A 191 4.99 -5.69 15.53
C THR A 191 5.80 -6.42 14.46
N GLU A 192 5.65 -7.74 14.37
CA GLU A 192 6.44 -8.59 13.46
C GLU A 192 6.00 -8.43 12.01
N PHE A 193 4.70 -8.49 11.76
CA PHE A 193 4.17 -8.55 10.39
C PHE A 193 3.86 -7.19 9.76
N VAL A 194 3.73 -6.13 10.57
CA VAL A 194 3.40 -4.80 10.04
C VAL A 194 4.48 -3.77 10.35
N TYR A 195 4.85 -3.61 11.63
CA TYR A 195 5.74 -2.52 12.01
C TYR A 195 7.17 -2.71 11.50
N LEU A 196 7.76 -3.89 11.65
CA LEU A 196 9.13 -4.16 11.21
C LEU A 196 9.31 -4.06 9.70
N PRO A 197 8.42 -4.60 8.84
CA PRO A 197 8.47 -4.38 7.39
C PRO A 197 8.38 -2.89 7.00
N ILE A 198 7.44 -2.14 7.57
CA ILE A 198 7.32 -0.69 7.32
C ILE A 198 8.59 0.05 7.71
N LYS A 199 9.22 -0.32 8.84
CA LYS A 199 10.47 0.29 9.27
C LYS A 199 11.59 0.04 8.26
N LYS A 200 11.74 -1.20 7.76
CA LYS A 200 12.73 -1.55 6.71
C LYS A 200 12.51 -0.76 5.42
N ILE A 201 11.25 -0.65 4.97
CA ILE A 201 10.89 0.15 3.78
C ILE A 201 11.27 1.63 3.99
N THR A 202 11.01 2.17 5.19
CA THR A 202 11.36 3.55 5.52
C THR A 202 12.87 3.77 5.50
N GLU A 203 13.65 2.87 6.12
CA GLU A 203 15.11 2.91 6.12
C GLU A 203 15.69 2.87 4.70
N ALA A 204 15.19 1.95 3.86
CA ALA A 204 15.59 1.87 2.45
C ALA A 204 15.26 3.17 1.68
N THR A 205 14.09 3.75 1.95
CA THR A 205 13.69 5.02 1.33
C THR A 205 14.64 6.18 1.73
N GLU A 206 15.12 6.20 2.98
CA GLU A 206 16.09 7.18 3.44
C GLU A 206 17.46 6.99 2.75
N HIS A 207 17.92 5.75 2.56
CA HIS A 207 19.13 5.42 1.79
C HIS A 207 19.00 5.87 0.32
N TYR A 208 17.91 5.51 -0.34
CA TYR A 208 17.66 5.91 -1.74
C TYR A 208 17.57 7.44 -1.89
N ALA A 209 16.92 8.13 -0.96
CA ALA A 209 16.86 9.59 -0.95
C ALA A 209 18.23 10.25 -0.72
N ALA A 210 19.16 9.57 -0.05
CA ALA A 210 20.55 10.01 0.14
C ALA A 210 21.45 9.69 -1.07
N GLY A 211 20.92 9.02 -2.10
CA GLY A 211 21.66 8.62 -3.30
C GLY A 211 22.30 7.23 -3.23
N ASP A 212 22.10 6.49 -2.14
CA ASP A 212 22.57 5.10 -1.99
C ASP A 212 21.54 4.14 -2.61
N MET A 213 21.58 4.05 -3.95
CA MET A 213 20.65 3.23 -4.73
C MET A 213 20.97 1.73 -4.67
N ASP A 214 22.16 1.37 -4.17
CA ASP A 214 22.61 -0.02 -4.04
C ASP A 214 22.19 -0.65 -2.71
N TYR A 215 21.53 0.10 -1.82
CA TYR A 215 21.01 -0.43 -0.55
C TYR A 215 20.03 -1.58 -0.79
N GLU A 216 20.29 -2.74 -0.20
CA GLU A 216 19.49 -3.94 -0.38
C GLU A 216 18.27 -3.95 0.55
N LEU A 217 17.08 -3.75 0.00
CA LEU A 217 15.82 -3.86 0.72
C LEU A 217 15.30 -5.30 0.68
N SER A 218 15.34 -5.99 1.83
CA SER A 218 14.76 -7.32 1.99
C SER A 218 13.61 -7.30 2.99
N VAL A 219 12.40 -7.49 2.49
CA VAL A 219 11.17 -7.67 3.27
C VAL A 219 10.60 -9.03 2.91
N ASP A 220 10.56 -9.92 3.90
CA ASP A 220 10.01 -11.28 3.76
C ASP A 220 8.51 -11.24 4.07
N SER A 221 7.72 -10.88 3.08
CA SER A 221 6.26 -10.82 3.15
C SER A 221 5.67 -11.03 1.76
N ASP A 222 4.61 -11.83 1.68
CA ASP A 222 3.86 -12.10 0.45
C ASP A 222 2.62 -11.20 0.30
N ASP A 223 2.47 -10.19 1.16
CA ASP A 223 1.36 -9.23 1.19
C ASP A 223 1.67 -7.91 0.45
N GLU A 224 0.84 -6.90 0.69
CA GLU A 224 0.99 -5.56 0.12
C GLU A 224 2.31 -4.89 0.51
N LEU A 225 2.88 -5.22 1.69
CA LEU A 225 4.15 -4.65 2.16
C LEU A 225 5.34 -5.25 1.40
N GLY A 226 5.30 -6.57 1.14
CA GLY A 226 6.26 -7.24 0.26
C GLY A 226 6.21 -6.71 -1.16
N TYR A 227 4.99 -6.50 -1.69
CA TYR A 227 4.81 -5.88 -3.01
C TYR A 227 5.38 -4.45 -3.06
N GLN A 228 5.11 -3.61 -2.05
CA GLN A 228 5.66 -2.25 -1.98
C GLN A 228 7.19 -2.25 -1.92
N ALA A 229 7.78 -3.16 -1.14
CA ALA A 229 9.23 -3.30 -1.08
C ALA A 229 9.83 -3.67 -2.45
N ALA A 230 9.22 -4.62 -3.16
CA ALA A 230 9.65 -5.02 -4.50
C ALA A 230 9.56 -3.87 -5.52
N VAL A 231 8.46 -3.12 -5.51
CA VAL A 231 8.28 -1.94 -6.39
C VAL A 231 9.30 -0.85 -6.06
N LEU A 232 9.56 -0.59 -4.78
CA LEU A 232 10.55 0.40 -4.35
C LEU A 232 11.96 0.02 -4.80
N SER A 233 12.35 -1.24 -4.62
CA SER A 233 13.64 -1.77 -5.12
C SER A 233 13.76 -1.68 -6.63
N TYR A 234 12.69 -2.01 -7.37
CA TYR A 234 12.65 -1.85 -8.82
C TYR A 234 12.85 -0.38 -9.25
N MET A 235 12.18 0.56 -8.55
CA MET A 235 12.35 2.00 -8.83
C MET A 235 13.79 2.46 -8.55
N ALA A 236 14.39 2.05 -7.44
CA ALA A 236 15.78 2.37 -7.11
C ALA A 236 16.75 1.89 -8.20
N HIS A 237 16.60 0.63 -8.62
CA HIS A 237 17.39 0.07 -9.73
C HIS A 237 17.21 0.84 -11.04
N ARG A 238 15.98 1.25 -11.37
CA ARG A 238 15.67 2.07 -12.55
C ARG A 238 16.35 3.44 -12.50
N VAL A 239 16.35 4.07 -11.33
CA VAL A 239 17.00 5.37 -11.12
C VAL A 239 18.53 5.22 -11.26
N ALA A 240 19.13 4.21 -10.59
CA ALA A 240 20.56 3.92 -10.69
C ALA A 240 21.00 3.69 -12.16
N THR A 241 20.24 2.87 -12.89
CA THR A 241 20.52 2.59 -14.30
C THR A 241 20.42 3.88 -15.16
N ALA A 242 19.39 4.70 -14.91
CA ALA A 242 19.22 5.96 -15.64
C ALA A 242 20.34 6.97 -15.36
N GLU A 243 20.84 7.04 -14.11
CA GLU A 243 22.00 7.89 -13.76
C GLU A 243 23.27 7.42 -14.46
N ASP A 244 23.52 6.11 -14.47
CA ASP A 244 24.68 5.54 -15.14
C ASP A 244 24.64 5.77 -16.65
N ASP A 245 23.48 5.58 -17.26
CA ASP A 245 23.28 5.86 -18.69
C ASP A 245 23.48 7.35 -18.99
N GLN A 246 23.01 8.25 -18.12
CA GLN A 246 23.24 9.68 -18.25
C GLN A 246 24.73 10.04 -18.13
N LYS A 247 25.46 9.47 -17.15
CA LYS A 247 26.91 9.70 -17.00
C LYS A 247 27.67 9.24 -18.23
N LYS A 248 27.38 8.03 -18.74
CA LYS A 248 27.97 7.49 -19.98
C LYS A 248 27.66 8.38 -21.18
N PHE A 249 26.40 8.84 -21.30
CA PHE A 249 25.98 9.76 -22.35
C PHE A 249 26.83 11.05 -22.34
N VAL A 250 26.91 11.73 -21.19
CA VAL A 250 27.70 13.00 -21.06
C VAL A 250 29.18 12.77 -21.38
N ALA A 251 29.76 11.67 -20.91
CA ALA A 251 31.15 11.33 -21.17
C ALA A 251 31.40 11.09 -22.68
N ASN A 252 30.52 10.33 -23.34
CA ASN A 252 30.64 10.04 -24.78
C ASN A 252 30.45 11.31 -25.64
N VAL A 253 29.47 12.13 -25.34
CA VAL A 253 29.27 13.44 -25.99
C VAL A 253 30.52 14.29 -25.85
N SER A 254 31.06 14.43 -24.65
CA SER A 254 32.23 15.26 -24.37
C SER A 254 33.45 14.77 -25.15
N HIS A 255 33.66 13.43 -25.26
CA HIS A 255 34.74 12.84 -26.02
C HIS A 255 34.57 13.11 -27.50
N ASP A 256 33.38 12.88 -28.09
CA ASP A 256 33.11 13.00 -29.51
C ASP A 256 33.09 14.48 -30.00
N PHE A 257 32.89 15.44 -29.13
CA PHE A 257 33.10 16.87 -29.40
C PHE A 257 34.57 17.28 -29.31
N ARG A 258 35.32 16.79 -28.31
CA ARG A 258 36.69 17.20 -28.06
C ARG A 258 37.62 16.83 -29.23
N SER A 259 37.46 15.66 -29.80
CA SER A 259 38.31 15.16 -30.86
C SER A 259 38.33 16.06 -32.12
N PRO A 260 37.17 16.35 -32.77
CA PRO A 260 37.11 17.25 -33.91
C PRO A 260 37.54 18.69 -33.58
N LEU A 261 37.18 19.21 -32.44
CA LEU A 261 37.59 20.56 -32.01
C LEU A 261 39.12 20.68 -31.88
N THR A 262 39.76 19.65 -31.29
CA THR A 262 41.23 19.59 -31.19
C THR A 262 41.87 19.54 -32.55
N SER A 263 41.30 18.76 -33.50
CA SER A 263 41.82 18.68 -34.87
C SER A 263 41.65 20.02 -35.61
N ILE A 264 40.48 20.63 -35.56
CA ILE A 264 40.20 21.95 -36.16
C ILE A 264 41.21 22.96 -35.63
N ARG A 265 41.32 23.06 -34.30
CA ARG A 265 42.24 24.02 -33.68
C ARG A 265 43.70 23.78 -34.07
N GLY A 266 44.15 22.53 -33.98
CA GLY A 266 45.53 22.15 -34.32
C GLY A 266 45.90 22.46 -35.76
N TYR A 267 45.03 22.18 -36.74
CA TYR A 267 45.31 22.56 -38.13
C TYR A 267 45.30 24.06 -38.37
N LEU A 268 44.39 24.80 -37.73
CA LEU A 268 44.37 26.25 -37.84
C LEU A 268 45.61 26.90 -37.18
N GLU A 269 46.01 26.44 -35.98
CA GLU A 269 47.23 26.90 -35.31
C GLU A 269 48.47 26.60 -36.20
N ALA A 270 48.60 25.41 -36.77
CA ALA A 270 49.69 25.03 -37.64
C ALA A 270 49.73 25.76 -39.00
N MET A 271 48.59 26.25 -39.48
CA MET A 271 48.54 27.19 -40.62
C MET A 271 48.97 28.61 -40.25
N ILE A 272 48.56 29.07 -39.03
CA ILE A 272 48.91 30.41 -38.58
C ILE A 272 50.38 30.57 -38.23
N ASP A 273 51.01 29.56 -37.61
CA ASP A 273 52.41 29.57 -37.20
C ASP A 273 53.40 29.19 -38.36
N GLY A 274 52.85 28.87 -39.54
CA GLY A 274 53.62 28.55 -40.72
C GLY A 274 54.16 27.09 -40.77
N THR A 275 53.80 26.25 -39.81
CA THR A 275 54.16 24.80 -39.82
C THR A 275 53.55 24.11 -41.03
N ILE A 276 52.34 24.52 -41.44
CA ILE A 276 51.70 24.09 -42.68
C ILE A 276 51.99 25.17 -43.78
N PRO A 277 52.75 24.86 -44.82
CA PRO A 277 53.02 25.86 -45.85
C PRO A 277 51.77 26.22 -46.67
N PRO A 278 51.70 27.45 -47.24
CA PRO A 278 50.52 27.96 -47.95
C PRO A 278 49.99 27.05 -49.05
N GLU A 279 50.87 26.32 -49.76
CA GLU A 279 50.50 25.40 -50.83
C GLU A 279 49.67 24.22 -50.34
N MET A 280 49.74 23.93 -49.05
CA MET A 280 48.97 22.84 -48.43
C MET A 280 47.70 23.31 -47.69
N HIS A 281 47.45 24.63 -47.55
CA HIS A 281 46.33 25.19 -46.83
C HIS A 281 45.00 24.66 -47.35
N GLU A 282 44.78 24.56 -48.66
CA GLU A 282 43.56 24.05 -49.26
C GLU A 282 43.24 22.62 -48.77
N LYS A 283 44.25 21.77 -48.70
CA LYS A 283 44.10 20.36 -48.24
C LYS A 283 43.63 20.34 -46.77
N TYR A 284 44.26 21.10 -45.89
CA TYR A 284 43.96 21.06 -44.47
C TYR A 284 42.69 21.86 -44.13
N LEU A 285 42.36 22.92 -44.88
CA LEU A 285 41.05 23.60 -44.80
C LEU A 285 39.92 22.68 -45.16
N LYS A 286 40.08 21.75 -46.13
CA LYS A 286 39.11 20.69 -46.41
C LYS A 286 38.95 19.74 -45.24
N VAL A 287 40.03 19.46 -44.49
CA VAL A 287 39.93 18.63 -43.26
C VAL A 287 39.14 19.37 -42.17
N VAL A 288 39.44 20.68 -41.94
CA VAL A 288 38.72 21.52 -40.99
C VAL A 288 37.24 21.59 -41.34
N LEU A 289 36.89 21.79 -42.61
CA LEU A 289 35.51 21.82 -43.08
C LEU A 289 34.78 20.49 -42.81
N ASN A 290 35.43 19.37 -43.11
CA ASN A 290 34.87 18.04 -42.82
C ASN A 290 34.62 17.79 -41.32
N GLU A 291 35.52 18.27 -40.43
CA GLU A 291 35.31 18.13 -38.97
C GLU A 291 34.19 19.07 -38.48
N THR A 292 34.02 20.24 -39.10
CA THR A 292 32.90 21.12 -38.82
C THR A 292 31.56 20.53 -39.24
N ASP A 293 31.48 19.93 -40.43
CA ASP A 293 30.28 19.20 -40.88
C ASP A 293 29.97 18.02 -39.98
N ARG A 294 30.99 17.33 -39.46
CA ARG A 294 30.82 16.27 -38.48
C ARG A 294 30.21 16.78 -37.17
N LEU A 295 30.69 17.92 -36.64
CA LEU A 295 30.13 18.56 -35.47
C LEU A 295 28.68 18.96 -35.68
N THR A 296 28.34 19.51 -36.83
CA THR A 296 26.97 19.87 -37.22
C THR A 296 26.04 18.66 -37.21
N LYS A 297 26.50 17.54 -37.81
CA LYS A 297 25.71 16.29 -37.77
C LYS A 297 25.53 15.73 -36.35
N LEU A 298 26.56 15.82 -35.52
CA LEU A 298 26.49 15.38 -34.12
C LEU A 298 25.49 16.23 -33.34
N THR A 299 25.52 17.55 -33.49
CA THR A 299 24.62 18.49 -32.81
C THR A 299 23.16 18.26 -33.22
N ASN A 300 22.89 18.12 -34.54
CA ASN A 300 21.56 17.84 -35.06
C ASN A 300 21.04 16.47 -34.58
N GLY A 301 21.90 15.46 -34.51
CA GLY A 301 21.57 14.14 -33.95
C GLY A 301 21.19 14.21 -32.46
N LEU A 302 21.95 15.01 -31.69
CA LEU A 302 21.65 15.21 -30.26
C LEU A 302 20.33 15.95 -30.05
N LEU A 303 20.06 17.00 -30.83
CA LEU A 303 18.79 17.74 -30.77
C LEU A 303 17.62 16.83 -31.15
N SER A 304 17.77 16.03 -32.18
CA SER A 304 16.75 15.03 -32.55
C SER A 304 16.46 14.06 -31.39
N LEU A 305 17.51 13.50 -30.78
CA LEU A 305 17.35 12.58 -29.64
C LEU A 305 16.72 13.23 -28.40
N ASN A 306 17.04 14.49 -28.10
CA ASN A 306 16.47 15.19 -26.97
C ASN A 306 14.96 15.46 -27.15
N ASN A 307 14.57 15.85 -28.35
CA ASN A 307 13.17 16.03 -28.70
C ASN A 307 12.36 14.72 -28.65
N LEU A 308 13.00 13.58 -28.90
CA LEU A 308 12.42 12.25 -28.84
C LEU A 308 12.16 11.75 -27.41
N SER A 309 13.01 12.15 -26.43
CA SER A 309 12.97 11.56 -25.08
C SER A 309 12.06 12.31 -24.08
N THR A 310 11.78 13.60 -24.28
CA THR A 310 11.18 14.47 -23.24
C THR A 310 9.66 14.61 -23.30
N LYS A 311 9.00 14.36 -24.44
CA LYS A 311 7.54 14.57 -24.57
C LYS A 311 6.76 13.52 -25.37
N GLY A 312 7.40 12.44 -25.80
CA GLY A 312 6.86 11.61 -26.88
C GLY A 312 7.00 12.33 -28.23
N MET A 313 7.42 11.64 -29.28
CA MET A 313 7.49 12.22 -30.62
C MET A 313 6.06 12.51 -31.09
N ILE A 314 5.74 13.78 -31.34
CA ILE A 314 4.53 14.13 -32.07
C ILE A 314 4.87 13.86 -33.55
N LEU A 315 4.21 12.86 -34.12
CA LEU A 315 4.35 12.49 -35.52
C LEU A 315 3.36 13.29 -36.38
N GLU A 316 3.87 13.88 -37.45
CA GLU A 316 3.03 14.48 -38.49
C GLU A 316 2.76 13.41 -39.57
N LYS A 317 1.84 12.50 -39.27
CA LYS A 317 1.50 11.41 -40.18
C LYS A 317 0.82 11.92 -41.44
N SER A 318 1.22 11.37 -42.57
CA SER A 318 0.65 11.60 -43.90
C SER A 318 0.62 10.28 -44.67
N ILE A 319 -0.21 10.23 -45.71
CA ILE A 319 -0.30 9.10 -46.62
C ILE A 319 0.67 9.36 -47.77
N PHE A 320 1.57 8.40 -48.04
CA PHE A 320 2.53 8.50 -49.12
C PHE A 320 2.92 7.12 -49.64
N ASP A 321 3.45 7.09 -50.89
CA ASP A 321 4.00 5.89 -51.49
C ASP A 321 5.43 5.67 -51.01
N ILE A 322 5.64 4.59 -50.25
CA ILE A 322 6.98 4.22 -49.70
C ILE A 322 7.96 3.84 -50.81
N ASN A 323 7.49 3.27 -51.93
CA ASN A 323 8.33 2.91 -53.05
C ASN A 323 8.99 4.15 -53.68
N THR A 324 8.23 5.23 -53.80
CA THR A 324 8.70 6.53 -54.31
C THR A 324 9.76 7.13 -53.36
N ILE A 325 9.53 7.09 -52.05
CA ILE A 325 10.49 7.59 -51.05
C ILE A 325 11.79 6.77 -51.08
N ILE A 326 11.72 5.45 -51.21
CA ILE A 326 12.88 4.59 -51.33
C ILE A 326 13.71 4.99 -52.57
N LYS A 327 13.08 5.18 -53.74
CA LYS A 327 13.74 5.60 -54.99
C LYS A 327 14.47 6.94 -54.79
N ASN A 328 13.80 7.95 -54.24
CA ASN A 328 14.34 9.28 -53.99
C ASN A 328 15.56 9.24 -53.05
N VAL A 329 15.47 8.43 -51.95
CA VAL A 329 16.64 8.25 -51.06
C VAL A 329 17.78 7.56 -51.74
N VAL A 330 17.56 6.54 -52.57
CA VAL A 330 18.61 5.86 -53.37
C VAL A 330 19.28 6.83 -54.33
N GLU A 331 18.52 7.64 -55.05
CA GLU A 331 19.07 8.66 -55.98
C GLU A 331 20.00 9.63 -55.25
N SER A 332 19.70 10.05 -54.04
CA SER A 332 20.56 10.94 -53.22
C SER A 332 21.95 10.37 -52.95
N PHE A 333 22.15 9.05 -53.06
CA PHE A 333 23.39 8.36 -52.85
C PHE A 333 24.14 7.99 -54.17
N GLU A 334 23.58 8.27 -55.36
CA GLU A 334 24.14 7.82 -56.66
C GLU A 334 25.63 8.11 -56.81
N GLY A 335 26.07 9.34 -56.49
CA GLY A 335 27.47 9.72 -56.58
C GLY A 335 28.38 8.96 -55.60
N THR A 336 27.87 8.48 -54.46
CA THR A 336 28.63 7.70 -53.48
C THR A 336 28.69 6.22 -53.88
N LEU A 337 27.58 5.70 -54.37
CA LEU A 337 27.46 4.35 -54.91
C LEU A 337 28.41 4.15 -56.07
N HIS A 338 28.42 5.04 -57.05
CA HIS A 338 29.31 4.97 -58.18
C HIS A 338 30.79 5.01 -57.75
N ARG A 339 31.16 5.85 -56.80
CA ARG A 339 32.52 5.97 -56.28
C ARG A 339 32.99 4.70 -55.56
N LYS A 340 32.10 4.00 -54.86
CA LYS A 340 32.37 2.74 -54.15
C LYS A 340 32.15 1.50 -55.02
N LYS A 341 31.61 1.67 -56.26
CA LYS A 341 31.19 0.59 -57.16
C LYS A 341 30.19 -0.36 -56.49
N ILE A 342 29.25 0.17 -55.77
CA ILE A 342 28.17 -0.59 -55.15
C ILE A 342 26.91 -0.42 -55.99
N SER A 343 26.26 -1.53 -56.33
CA SER A 343 24.97 -1.52 -57.03
C SER A 343 23.82 -1.70 -56.05
N ILE A 344 22.64 -1.15 -56.40
CA ILE A 344 21.44 -1.35 -55.62
C ILE A 344 20.45 -2.19 -56.41
N ASP A 345 19.91 -3.20 -55.76
CA ASP A 345 18.84 -4.06 -56.26
C ASP A 345 17.54 -3.69 -55.55
N LEU A 346 16.53 -3.17 -56.28
CA LEU A 346 15.25 -2.77 -55.77
C LEU A 346 14.20 -3.82 -56.12
N VAL A 347 13.66 -4.49 -55.12
CA VAL A 347 12.54 -5.45 -55.22
C VAL A 347 11.33 -4.87 -54.51
N LEU A 348 10.55 -4.11 -55.28
CA LEU A 348 9.44 -3.33 -54.71
C LEU A 348 8.11 -4.01 -55.04
N THR A 349 7.19 -4.11 -54.05
CA THR A 349 5.86 -4.68 -54.18
C THR A 349 4.90 -3.64 -54.77
N GLY A 350 4.19 -4.01 -55.88
CA GLY A 350 3.23 -3.15 -56.54
C GLY A 350 3.83 -1.98 -57.33
N GLU A 351 3.00 -1.22 -58.01
CA GLU A 351 3.39 0.04 -58.64
C GLU A 351 3.47 1.16 -57.60
N GLU A 352 2.50 1.20 -56.66
CA GLU A 352 2.44 2.07 -55.50
C GLU A 352 2.17 1.22 -54.27
N LEU A 353 2.75 1.62 -53.12
CA LEU A 353 2.57 0.98 -51.82
C LEU A 353 2.33 2.06 -50.75
N LEU A 354 1.06 2.38 -50.47
CA LEU A 354 0.71 3.47 -49.61
C LEU A 354 0.85 3.10 -48.12
N VAL A 355 1.46 3.97 -47.37
CA VAL A 355 1.63 3.85 -45.91
C VAL A 355 1.18 5.11 -45.19
N GLU A 356 0.71 4.98 -43.95
CA GLU A 356 0.37 6.10 -43.07
C GLU A 356 1.49 6.31 -42.04
N ALA A 357 2.37 7.27 -42.28
CA ALA A 357 3.53 7.54 -41.42
C ALA A 357 4.00 9.01 -41.52
N ASP A 358 4.95 9.41 -40.69
CA ASP A 358 5.63 10.70 -40.81
C ASP A 358 6.71 10.58 -41.89
N LEU A 359 6.45 11.24 -43.03
CA LEU A 359 7.26 11.16 -44.23
C LEU A 359 8.73 11.54 -43.96
N ASP A 360 8.99 12.66 -43.29
CA ASP A 360 10.33 13.14 -43.02
C ASP A 360 11.13 12.20 -42.12
N LYS A 361 10.44 11.62 -41.12
CA LYS A 361 11.03 10.65 -40.20
C LYS A 361 11.33 9.32 -40.87
N ILE A 362 10.45 8.83 -41.74
CA ILE A 362 10.68 7.60 -42.48
C ILE A 362 11.78 7.80 -43.50
N GLN A 363 11.85 8.94 -44.18
CA GLN A 363 12.97 9.30 -45.06
C GLN A 363 14.29 9.31 -44.27
N GLN A 364 14.32 9.83 -43.04
CA GLN A 364 15.46 9.81 -42.14
C GLN A 364 15.88 8.36 -41.76
N VAL A 365 14.91 7.47 -41.50
CA VAL A 365 15.17 6.03 -41.24
C VAL A 365 15.88 5.39 -42.45
N LEU A 366 15.28 5.55 -43.64
CA LEU A 366 15.85 4.99 -44.89
C LEU A 366 17.26 5.53 -45.16
N TYR A 367 17.45 6.84 -45.00
CA TYR A 367 18.74 7.48 -45.16
C TYR A 367 19.80 6.87 -44.21
N ASN A 368 19.48 6.72 -42.92
CA ASN A 368 20.39 6.16 -41.91
C ASN A 368 20.74 4.69 -42.20
N LEU A 369 19.75 3.88 -42.58
CA LEU A 369 19.97 2.48 -42.91
C LEU A 369 20.81 2.31 -44.20
N LEU A 370 20.50 3.11 -45.24
CA LEU A 370 21.23 3.06 -46.49
C LEU A 370 22.64 3.62 -46.36
N ASP A 371 22.87 4.70 -45.62
CA ASP A 371 24.21 5.23 -45.32
C ASP A 371 25.08 4.18 -44.59
N ASN A 372 24.49 3.47 -43.62
CA ASN A 372 25.16 2.37 -42.93
C ASN A 372 25.49 1.20 -43.92
N ALA A 373 24.52 0.78 -44.72
CA ALA A 373 24.73 -0.28 -45.72
C ALA A 373 25.87 0.08 -46.68
N ILE A 374 25.89 1.32 -47.22
CA ILE A 374 26.95 1.80 -48.11
C ILE A 374 28.31 1.89 -47.41
N LYS A 375 28.34 2.33 -46.14
CA LYS A 375 29.59 2.46 -45.37
C LYS A 375 30.27 1.13 -45.10
N PHE A 376 29.51 0.11 -44.75
CA PHE A 376 30.02 -1.16 -44.26
C PHE A 376 30.10 -2.25 -45.34
N SER A 377 29.47 -2.04 -46.49
CA SER A 377 29.59 -2.92 -47.66
C SER A 377 30.99 -3.01 -48.21
N TYR A 378 31.31 -4.14 -48.82
CA TYR A 378 32.51 -4.30 -49.59
C TYR A 378 32.41 -3.57 -50.95
N GLN A 379 33.55 -3.28 -51.56
CA GLN A 379 33.59 -2.76 -52.92
C GLN A 379 33.05 -3.81 -53.91
N ASP A 380 32.44 -3.37 -54.99
CA ASP A 380 31.84 -4.22 -56.03
C ASP A 380 30.71 -5.15 -55.49
N SER A 381 30.03 -4.76 -54.39
CA SER A 381 28.93 -5.51 -53.76
C SER A 381 27.58 -4.96 -54.15
N VAL A 382 26.51 -5.70 -53.77
CA VAL A 382 25.12 -5.33 -54.00
C VAL A 382 24.43 -5.05 -52.68
N ILE A 383 23.68 -3.95 -52.58
CA ILE A 383 22.74 -3.67 -51.51
C ILE A 383 21.34 -3.95 -52.06
N LYS A 384 20.59 -4.83 -51.39
CA LYS A 384 19.21 -5.14 -51.76
C LYS A 384 18.25 -4.36 -50.86
N ILE A 385 17.24 -3.67 -51.46
CA ILE A 385 16.15 -3.04 -50.74
C ILE A 385 14.88 -3.71 -51.23
N GLU A 386 14.09 -4.23 -50.28
CA GLU A 386 12.89 -4.99 -50.58
C GLU A 386 11.72 -4.46 -49.82
N THR A 387 10.54 -4.28 -50.44
CA THR A 387 9.26 -4.02 -49.81
C THR A 387 8.38 -5.23 -49.94
N THR A 388 7.68 -5.59 -48.86
CA THR A 388 6.74 -6.72 -48.84
C THR A 388 5.53 -6.33 -48.01
N GLU A 389 4.34 -6.55 -48.55
CA GLU A 389 3.10 -6.37 -47.81
C GLU A 389 2.66 -7.70 -47.21
N LYS A 390 2.36 -7.70 -45.89
CA LYS A 390 1.87 -8.87 -45.16
C LYS A 390 1.08 -8.47 -43.95
N LYS A 391 -0.15 -9.01 -43.78
CA LYS A 391 -1.00 -8.79 -42.62
C LYS A 391 -1.25 -7.30 -42.33
N ASN A 392 -1.64 -6.54 -43.30
CA ASN A 392 -1.92 -5.10 -43.20
C ASN A 392 -0.71 -4.26 -42.75
N LYS A 393 0.51 -4.72 -43.02
CA LYS A 393 1.77 -4.01 -42.78
C LYS A 393 2.71 -4.11 -43.96
N VAL A 394 3.40 -3.02 -44.22
CA VAL A 394 4.54 -2.99 -45.15
C VAL A 394 5.80 -3.30 -44.37
N PHE A 395 6.57 -4.24 -44.82
CA PHE A 395 7.91 -4.52 -44.34
C PHE A 395 8.92 -3.97 -45.35
N VAL A 396 9.85 -3.15 -44.86
CA VAL A 396 10.93 -2.62 -45.65
C VAL A 396 12.23 -3.26 -45.14
N SER A 397 12.96 -3.96 -46.02
CA SER A 397 14.27 -4.58 -45.75
C SER A 397 15.35 -3.83 -46.49
N VAL A 398 16.46 -3.54 -45.78
CA VAL A 398 17.71 -3.03 -46.35
C VAL A 398 18.81 -4.02 -46.00
N LYS A 399 19.34 -4.72 -47.01
CA LYS A 399 20.32 -5.79 -46.85
C LYS A 399 21.61 -5.43 -47.56
N ASP A 400 22.70 -5.43 -46.81
CA ASP A 400 24.06 -5.27 -47.32
C ASP A 400 24.85 -6.59 -47.37
N SER A 401 25.88 -6.60 -48.20
CA SER A 401 26.90 -7.67 -48.28
C SER A 401 28.22 -7.14 -47.75
N GLY A 402 28.24 -6.74 -46.50
CA GLY A 402 29.38 -6.10 -45.85
C GLY A 402 30.04 -6.93 -44.76
N ILE A 403 30.70 -6.23 -43.84
CA ILE A 403 31.46 -6.86 -42.73
C ILE A 403 30.57 -7.59 -41.73
N GLY A 404 29.24 -7.33 -41.71
CA GLY A 404 28.35 -7.87 -40.73
C GLY A 404 28.57 -7.31 -39.32
N ILE A 405 27.78 -7.84 -38.36
CA ILE A 405 27.79 -7.43 -36.96
C ILE A 405 28.03 -8.65 -36.07
N PRO A 406 29.03 -8.60 -35.15
CA PRO A 406 29.26 -9.67 -34.18
C PRO A 406 28.03 -9.94 -33.31
N LYS A 407 27.76 -11.20 -32.92
CA LYS A 407 26.57 -11.61 -32.14
C LYS A 407 26.45 -10.83 -30.86
N ASP A 408 27.51 -10.58 -30.12
CA ASP A 408 27.52 -9.87 -28.85
C ASP A 408 27.15 -8.38 -29.01
N SER A 409 27.36 -7.83 -30.21
CA SER A 409 27.04 -6.44 -30.54
C SER A 409 25.59 -6.23 -31.01
N LEU A 410 24.85 -7.27 -31.42
CA LEU A 410 23.51 -7.15 -32.01
C LEU A 410 22.47 -6.44 -31.08
N LYS A 411 22.63 -6.62 -29.79
CA LYS A 411 21.76 -5.91 -28.80
C LYS A 411 22.21 -4.48 -28.56
N LEU A 412 23.51 -4.23 -28.66
CA LEU A 412 24.16 -2.97 -28.33
C LEU A 412 24.17 -1.93 -29.46
N ILE A 413 23.99 -2.36 -30.72
CA ILE A 413 23.98 -1.43 -31.87
C ILE A 413 22.87 -0.39 -31.83
N TRP A 414 21.87 -0.61 -31.02
CA TRP A 414 20.75 0.32 -30.80
C TRP A 414 21.03 1.36 -29.70
N ASP A 415 22.17 1.15 -28.97
CA ASP A 415 22.53 2.09 -27.88
C ASP A 415 23.21 3.33 -28.48
N ARG A 416 22.99 4.45 -27.81
CA ARG A 416 23.55 5.75 -28.25
C ARG A 416 25.08 5.73 -28.19
N PHE A 417 25.74 6.21 -29.26
CA PHE A 417 27.20 6.27 -29.42
C PHE A 417 27.90 4.90 -29.52
N TYR A 418 27.14 3.81 -29.56
CA TYR A 418 27.75 2.49 -29.70
C TYR A 418 28.35 2.30 -31.09
N LYS A 419 29.56 1.74 -31.12
CA LYS A 419 30.28 1.37 -32.33
C LYS A 419 31.01 0.04 -32.10
N THR A 420 30.87 -0.90 -33.00
CA THR A 420 31.61 -2.14 -32.93
C THR A 420 33.12 -1.88 -33.19
N ASP A 421 34.01 -2.71 -32.65
CA ASP A 421 35.47 -2.53 -32.89
C ASP A 421 35.84 -2.63 -34.37
N LEU A 422 35.13 -3.47 -35.12
CA LEU A 422 35.24 -3.56 -36.58
C LEU A 422 34.81 -2.27 -37.29
N SER A 423 33.83 -1.58 -36.80
CA SER A 423 33.36 -0.30 -37.35
C SER A 423 34.27 0.89 -36.98
N ARG A 424 34.96 0.84 -35.84
CA ARG A 424 35.95 1.87 -35.44
C ARG A 424 37.10 2.03 -36.44
N GLY A 425 37.47 0.93 -37.14
CA GLY A 425 38.51 0.96 -38.17
C GLY A 425 38.06 1.57 -39.51
N LYS A 426 36.81 1.29 -39.95
CA LYS A 426 36.24 1.71 -41.25
C LYS A 426 35.46 3.01 -41.20
N ASP A 427 34.71 3.28 -40.12
CA ASP A 427 33.93 4.51 -39.96
C ASP A 427 34.43 5.35 -38.77
N LYS A 428 35.61 5.99 -38.96
CA LYS A 428 36.13 6.96 -38.01
C LYS A 428 35.22 8.22 -37.88
N LYS A 429 34.29 8.42 -38.83
CA LYS A 429 33.45 9.63 -38.94
C LYS A 429 32.04 9.44 -38.46
N GLY A 430 31.56 8.23 -38.22
CA GLY A 430 30.22 7.96 -37.74
C GLY A 430 29.98 8.48 -36.33
N THR A 431 28.77 8.95 -36.04
CA THR A 431 28.40 9.49 -34.72
C THR A 431 27.90 8.40 -33.75
N GLY A 432 27.54 7.21 -34.24
CA GLY A 432 26.90 6.16 -33.43
C GLY A 432 25.47 6.48 -32.98
N LEU A 433 24.86 7.50 -33.58
CA LEU A 433 23.48 7.94 -33.22
C LEU A 433 22.42 7.46 -34.22
N GLY A 434 22.81 7.13 -35.46
CA GLY A 434 21.87 6.84 -36.55
C GLY A 434 20.92 5.67 -36.26
N LEU A 435 21.43 4.53 -35.78
CA LEU A 435 20.56 3.38 -35.43
C LEU A 435 19.70 3.63 -34.19
N ALA A 436 20.23 4.34 -33.23
CA ALA A 436 19.41 4.75 -32.04
C ALA A 436 18.25 5.64 -32.46
N ILE A 437 18.49 6.64 -33.33
CA ILE A 437 17.45 7.51 -33.89
C ILE A 437 16.44 6.68 -34.71
N THR A 438 16.92 5.78 -35.55
CA THR A 438 16.07 4.89 -36.37
C THR A 438 15.11 4.08 -35.48
N LYS A 439 15.63 3.46 -34.43
CA LYS A 439 14.81 2.67 -33.50
C LYS A 439 13.75 3.53 -32.80
N GLU A 440 14.12 4.73 -32.34
CA GLU A 440 13.17 5.64 -31.66
C GLU A 440 12.08 6.13 -32.65
N ILE A 441 12.41 6.43 -33.91
CA ILE A 441 11.42 6.81 -34.92
C ILE A 441 10.43 5.68 -35.17
N ILE A 442 10.90 4.46 -35.41
CA ILE A 442 10.03 3.30 -35.66
C ILE A 442 9.16 2.98 -34.44
N LYS A 443 9.75 3.04 -33.24
CA LYS A 443 8.99 2.88 -31.98
C LYS A 443 7.94 3.96 -31.78
N ALA A 444 8.19 5.21 -32.16
CA ALA A 444 7.20 6.28 -32.09
C ALA A 444 6.01 6.03 -33.02
N HIS A 445 6.22 5.37 -34.17
CA HIS A 445 5.18 4.90 -35.07
C HIS A 445 4.44 3.66 -34.53
N GLN A 446 4.78 3.15 -33.33
CA GLN A 446 4.27 1.90 -32.73
C GLN A 446 4.58 0.65 -33.55
N GLU A 447 5.67 0.71 -34.34
CA GLU A 447 6.14 -0.33 -35.21
C GLU A 447 7.47 -0.93 -34.74
N ASN A 448 7.95 -1.97 -35.44
CA ASN A 448 9.10 -2.73 -35.03
C ASN A 448 10.25 -2.62 -36.06
N ILE A 449 11.48 -2.63 -35.59
CA ILE A 449 12.66 -2.78 -36.39
C ILE A 449 13.52 -3.94 -35.86
N ASN A 450 13.98 -4.80 -36.74
CA ASN A 450 14.80 -5.96 -36.43
C ASN A 450 16.09 -5.94 -37.24
N VAL A 451 17.09 -6.71 -36.80
CA VAL A 451 18.38 -6.89 -37.49
C VAL A 451 18.70 -8.37 -37.57
N ILE A 452 19.13 -8.79 -38.75
CA ILE A 452 19.68 -10.12 -39.01
C ILE A 452 21.07 -9.88 -39.57
N SER A 453 22.11 -10.40 -38.92
CA SER A 453 23.47 -10.19 -39.36
C SER A 453 24.36 -11.39 -39.06
N THR A 454 25.30 -11.61 -39.95
CA THR A 454 26.39 -12.61 -39.80
C THR A 454 27.68 -11.92 -40.11
N GLU A 455 28.65 -11.99 -39.19
CA GLU A 455 29.97 -11.42 -39.34
C GLU A 455 30.66 -11.97 -40.60
N GLY A 456 31.23 -11.09 -41.42
CA GLY A 456 31.89 -11.40 -42.70
C GLY A 456 30.91 -11.64 -43.86
N VAL A 457 29.60 -11.69 -43.65
CA VAL A 457 28.58 -11.97 -44.68
C VAL A 457 27.78 -10.75 -45.05
N GLY A 458 27.27 -10.02 -44.04
CA GLY A 458 26.45 -8.81 -44.23
C GLY A 458 25.39 -8.62 -43.16
N THR A 459 24.59 -7.56 -43.31
CA THR A 459 23.53 -7.17 -42.38
C THR A 459 22.24 -6.86 -43.12
N GLU A 460 21.13 -7.25 -42.55
CA GLU A 460 19.78 -6.96 -43.02
C GLU A 460 18.98 -6.29 -41.88
N PHE A 461 18.54 -5.03 -42.10
CA PHE A 461 17.63 -4.33 -41.22
C PHE A 461 16.23 -4.40 -41.84
N ILE A 462 15.24 -4.77 -41.01
CA ILE A 462 13.84 -4.92 -41.42
C ILE A 462 12.99 -4.10 -40.48
N PHE A 463 12.20 -3.17 -41.03
CA PHE A 463 11.21 -2.44 -40.23
C PHE A 463 9.82 -2.53 -40.84
N SER A 464 8.80 -2.33 -40.03
CA SER A 464 7.41 -2.34 -40.43
C SER A 464 6.79 -0.94 -40.44
N LEU A 465 5.77 -0.74 -41.28
CA LEU A 465 4.91 0.43 -41.33
C LEU A 465 3.46 -0.03 -41.53
N PRO A 466 2.44 0.74 -41.05
CA PRO A 466 1.05 0.43 -41.34
C PRO A 466 0.72 0.71 -42.81
N VAL A 467 0.03 -0.22 -43.46
CA VAL A 467 -0.56 0.00 -44.79
C VAL A 467 -1.66 1.03 -44.65
N PHE A 468 -1.77 1.94 -45.61
CA PHE A 468 -2.98 2.74 -45.75
C PHE A 468 -3.98 1.93 -46.56
N ASP A 469 -5.12 1.59 -45.96
CA ASP A 469 -6.21 0.87 -46.60
C ASP A 469 -7.35 1.86 -46.86
N ASP A 470 -7.73 2.03 -48.15
CA ASP A 470 -8.81 2.96 -48.56
C ASP A 470 -10.20 2.46 -48.13
N ASP A 471 -10.29 1.19 -47.67
CA ASP A 471 -11.55 0.54 -47.30
C ASP A 471 -12.04 0.85 -45.88
N GLU A 472 -11.30 1.62 -45.08
CA GLU A 472 -11.67 2.00 -43.69
C GLU A 472 -12.26 3.44 -43.56
N MET A 473 -12.56 4.14 -44.69
CA MET A 473 -13.24 5.45 -44.63
C MET A 473 -14.76 5.31 -44.84
#